data_02380ebb9e061b43b8626885bf7dd3cf
#
_entry.id   02380ebb9e061b43b8626885bf7dd3cf
#
_cell.length_a   1.000
_cell.length_b   1.000
_cell.length_c   1.000
_cell.angle_alpha   90.00
_cell.angle_beta   90.00
_cell.angle_gamma   90.00
#
_symmetry.space_group_name_H-M   'P 1'
#
loop_
_entity.id
_entity.type
_entity.pdbx_description
1 polymer ?
#
loop_
_entity_poly.entity_id
_entity_poly.type
_entity_poly.pdbx_seq_one_letter_code
_entity_poly.pdbx_strand_id
1 'polypeptide(L)'
;MQSIFGTDGIRGRFNVEITYSLAYKVGYALGSSLEKKSPIIIGRDTRISGDILLQAITQGINESGKKFINLGICPTPAIPFLIKQENLSSGIMISASHNPPEYNLSLIHISEPTRHA
;
A
#
# COMPACT_ATOMS: atom_id res chain seq x y z
N MET A 1 -13.44 -0.17 11.79
CA MET A 1 -13.25 -1.16 10.71
C MET A 1 -12.09 -2.06 11.05
N GLN A 2 -12.29 -3.33 10.91
CA GLN A 2 -11.20 -4.26 11.13
C GLN A 2 -10.14 -4.08 10.03
N SER A 3 -8.88 -4.04 10.42
CA SER A 3 -7.81 -3.90 9.46
C SER A 3 -7.72 -5.12 8.57
N ILE A 4 -7.59 -4.90 7.26
CA ILE A 4 -7.33 -5.98 6.31
C ILE A 4 -5.84 -6.31 6.26
N PHE A 5 -5.01 -5.48 6.87
CA PHE A 5 -3.59 -5.73 7.00
C PHE A 5 -3.31 -6.35 8.37
N GLY A 6 -2.52 -7.39 8.40
CA GLY A 6 -1.94 -7.84 9.65
C GLY A 6 -0.79 -6.94 10.06
N THR A 7 -0.05 -7.35 11.09
CA THR A 7 1.11 -6.60 11.56
C THR A 7 2.18 -6.45 10.47
N ASP A 8 2.30 -7.48 9.62
CA ASP A 8 3.32 -7.53 8.58
C ASP A 8 2.77 -7.25 7.19
N GLY A 9 1.51 -6.77 7.10
CA GLY A 9 0.88 -6.53 5.82
C GLY A 9 0.25 -7.80 5.25
N ILE A 10 -0.09 -7.77 3.98
CA ILE A 10 -0.69 -8.89 3.27
C ILE A 10 0.38 -9.52 2.40
N ARG A 11 0.63 -10.80 2.60
CA ARG A 11 1.61 -11.57 1.85
C ARG A 11 0.94 -12.64 1.03
N GLY A 12 1.55 -12.98 -0.08
CA GLY A 12 1.05 -14.09 -0.88
C GLY A 12 1.76 -14.21 -2.20
N ARG A 13 1.28 -15.14 -2.99
CA ARG A 13 1.79 -15.38 -4.33
C ARG A 13 0.99 -14.53 -5.31
N PHE A 14 1.71 -13.94 -6.28
CA PHE A 14 1.06 -13.14 -7.29
C PHE A 14 0.07 -14.00 -8.07
N ASN A 15 -1.14 -13.47 -8.29
CA ASN A 15 -2.26 -14.12 -8.98
C ASN A 15 -2.82 -15.34 -8.27
N VAL A 16 -2.42 -15.61 -7.04
CA VAL A 16 -3.01 -16.66 -6.22
C VAL A 16 -3.67 -16.02 -5.01
N GLU A 17 -2.87 -15.56 -4.05
CA GLU A 17 -3.39 -14.82 -2.90
C GLU A 17 -3.41 -13.31 -3.17
N ILE A 18 -2.37 -12.78 -3.82
CA ILE A 18 -2.28 -11.36 -4.17
C ILE A 18 -2.72 -11.19 -5.60
N THR A 19 -3.99 -10.87 -5.78
CA THR A 19 -4.59 -10.70 -7.11
C THR A 19 -4.90 -9.23 -7.36
N TYR A 20 -5.21 -8.91 -8.61
CA TYR A 20 -5.68 -7.57 -8.97
C TYR A 20 -6.92 -7.20 -8.13
N SER A 21 -7.86 -8.13 -8.01
CA SER A 21 -9.08 -7.90 -7.25
C SER A 21 -8.78 -7.59 -5.78
N LEU A 22 -7.87 -8.34 -5.16
CA LEU A 22 -7.50 -8.08 -3.77
C LEU A 22 -6.84 -6.72 -3.64
N ALA A 23 -5.89 -6.41 -4.53
CA ALA A 23 -5.19 -5.13 -4.47
C ALA A 23 -6.14 -3.95 -4.66
N TYR A 24 -7.10 -4.09 -5.57
CA TYR A 24 -8.14 -3.08 -5.76
C TYR A 24 -8.93 -2.87 -4.46
N LYS A 25 -9.35 -3.97 -3.83
CA LYS A 25 -10.11 -3.88 -2.58
C LYS A 25 -9.31 -3.25 -1.46
N VAL A 26 -8.01 -3.54 -1.41
CA VAL A 26 -7.12 -2.93 -0.42
C VAL A 26 -7.09 -1.41 -0.62
N GLY A 27 -6.89 -0.96 -1.85
CA GLY A 27 -6.87 0.47 -2.15
C GLY A 27 -8.19 1.15 -1.82
N TYR A 28 -9.29 0.53 -2.20
CA TYR A 28 -10.62 1.07 -1.93
C TYR A 28 -10.90 1.14 -0.42
N ALA A 29 -10.60 0.07 0.29
CA ALA A 29 -10.83 0.01 1.73
C ALA A 29 -9.98 1.04 2.47
N LEU A 30 -8.71 1.16 2.09
CA LEU A 30 -7.84 2.14 2.72
C LEU A 30 -8.33 3.55 2.46
N GLY A 31 -8.63 3.87 1.21
CA GLY A 31 -9.14 5.21 0.87
C GLY A 31 -10.44 5.54 1.59
N SER A 32 -11.32 4.55 1.69
CA SER A 32 -12.61 4.74 2.35
C SER A 32 -12.50 4.91 3.86
N SER A 33 -11.48 4.32 4.47
CA SER A 33 -11.31 4.33 5.91
C SER A 33 -10.64 5.60 6.43
N LEU A 34 -9.99 6.38 5.57
CA LEU A 34 -9.27 7.57 5.98
C LEU A 34 -10.18 8.79 5.99
N GLU A 35 -10.21 9.49 7.10
CA GLU A 35 -10.97 10.74 7.19
C GLU A 35 -10.21 11.91 6.57
N LYS A 36 -8.89 11.86 6.69
CA LYS A 36 -8.03 12.92 6.18
C LYS A 36 -7.99 12.89 4.66
N LYS A 37 -8.02 14.06 4.04
CA LYS A 37 -8.01 14.16 2.58
C LYS A 37 -6.61 14.19 1.98
N SER A 38 -5.58 13.99 2.78
CA SER A 38 -4.22 13.93 2.26
C SER A 38 -4.09 12.76 1.30
N PRO A 39 -3.23 12.90 0.27
CA PRO A 39 -3.05 11.79 -0.66
C PRO A 39 -2.38 10.61 0.00
N ILE A 40 -2.65 9.43 -0.55
CA ILE A 40 -2.01 8.18 -0.13
C ILE A 40 -0.82 7.97 -1.05
N ILE A 41 0.37 7.80 -0.48
CA ILE A 41 1.54 7.55 -1.31
C ILE A 41 1.73 6.06 -1.53
N ILE A 42 2.20 5.71 -2.72
CA ILE A 42 2.36 4.32 -3.11
C ILE A 42 3.73 4.15 -3.74
N GLY A 43 4.45 3.15 -3.27
CA GLY A 43 5.72 2.79 -3.85
C GLY A 43 5.80 1.31 -4.11
N ARG A 44 6.80 0.89 -4.87
CA ARG A 44 7.02 -0.52 -5.16
C ARG A 44 8.51 -0.78 -5.34
N ASP A 45 8.89 -2.03 -5.17
CA ASP A 45 10.24 -2.44 -5.53
C ASP A 45 10.31 -2.76 -7.03
N THR A 46 11.43 -3.31 -7.49
CA THR A 46 11.69 -3.53 -8.91
C THR A 46 10.98 -4.73 -9.52
N ARG A 47 10.16 -5.46 -8.76
CA ARG A 47 9.48 -6.65 -9.27
C ARG A 47 8.42 -6.28 -10.30
N ILE A 48 8.34 -7.07 -11.35
CA ILE A 48 7.46 -6.78 -12.48
C ILE A 48 5.99 -6.75 -12.08
N SER A 49 5.56 -7.73 -11.27
CA SER A 49 4.17 -7.82 -10.86
C SER A 49 3.70 -6.59 -10.07
N GLY A 50 4.64 -5.81 -9.54
CA GLY A 50 4.30 -4.59 -8.83
C GLY A 50 3.51 -3.59 -9.66
N ASP A 51 3.76 -3.52 -10.98
CA ASP A 51 3.03 -2.58 -11.84
C ASP A 51 1.54 -2.87 -11.90
N ILE A 52 1.18 -4.15 -12.04
CA ILE A 52 -0.22 -4.56 -12.13
C ILE A 52 -0.92 -4.27 -10.81
N LEU A 53 -0.27 -4.60 -9.70
CA LEU A 53 -0.83 -4.38 -8.38
C LEU A 53 -0.93 -2.89 -8.07
N LEU A 54 0.06 -2.12 -8.50
CA LEU A 54 0.04 -0.67 -8.35
C LEU A 54 -1.18 -0.06 -9.03
N GLN A 55 -1.46 -0.50 -10.26
CA GLN A 55 -2.66 -0.03 -10.98
C GLN A 55 -3.93 -0.38 -10.22
N ALA A 56 -4.02 -1.59 -9.69
CA ALA A 56 -5.21 -2.02 -8.98
C ALA A 56 -5.43 -1.19 -7.71
N ILE A 57 -4.37 -0.98 -6.95
CA ILE A 57 -4.46 -0.20 -5.71
C ILE A 57 -4.84 1.25 -6.01
N THR A 58 -4.20 1.86 -7.00
CA THR A 58 -4.50 3.26 -7.33
C THR A 58 -5.91 3.43 -7.84
N GLN A 59 -6.42 2.46 -8.60
CA GLN A 59 -7.80 2.49 -9.05
C GLN A 59 -8.75 2.42 -7.86
N GLY A 60 -8.48 1.54 -6.90
CA GLY A 60 -9.31 1.44 -5.70
C GLY A 60 -9.31 2.72 -4.89
N ILE A 61 -8.14 3.32 -4.69
CA ILE A 61 -8.03 4.57 -3.95
C ILE A 61 -8.82 5.67 -4.66
N ASN A 62 -8.65 5.76 -5.97
CA ASN A 62 -9.33 6.79 -6.76
C ASN A 62 -10.83 6.64 -6.67
N GLU A 63 -11.35 5.42 -6.76
CA GLU A 63 -12.79 5.17 -6.68
C GLU A 63 -13.35 5.41 -5.29
N SER A 64 -12.50 5.37 -4.26
CA SER A 64 -12.92 5.71 -2.90
C SER A 64 -13.06 7.21 -2.69
N GLY A 65 -12.65 8.02 -3.66
CA GLY A 65 -12.69 9.46 -3.56
C GLY A 65 -11.42 10.11 -3.03
N LYS A 66 -10.39 9.33 -2.79
CA LYS A 66 -9.10 9.85 -2.32
C LYS A 66 -8.14 10.02 -3.49
N LYS A 67 -7.11 10.81 -3.27
CA LYS A 67 -6.03 10.98 -4.23
C LYS A 67 -4.84 10.12 -3.81
N PHE A 68 -3.97 9.88 -4.76
CA PHE A 68 -2.75 9.13 -4.50
C PHE A 68 -1.55 9.81 -5.16
N ILE A 69 -0.37 9.52 -4.64
CA ILE A 69 0.88 9.93 -5.26
C ILE A 69 1.67 8.66 -5.52
N ASN A 70 1.98 8.41 -6.78
CA ASN A 70 2.74 7.23 -7.18
C ASN A 70 4.23 7.58 -7.17
N LEU A 71 4.96 7.02 -6.21
CA LEU A 71 6.40 7.22 -6.12
C LEU A 71 7.18 6.34 -7.09
N GLY A 72 6.51 5.35 -7.68
CA GLY A 72 7.18 4.39 -8.53
C GLY A 72 8.10 3.48 -7.73
N ILE A 73 9.26 3.17 -8.32
CA ILE A 73 10.24 2.32 -7.66
C ILE A 73 10.97 3.14 -6.60
N CYS A 74 10.87 2.68 -5.35
CA CYS A 74 11.53 3.37 -4.25
C CYS A 74 11.86 2.37 -3.14
N PRO A 75 12.82 2.68 -2.27
CA PRO A 75 13.07 1.83 -1.11
C PRO A 75 11.95 1.98 -0.09
N THR A 76 11.67 0.91 0.65
CA THR A 76 10.59 0.90 1.64
C THR A 76 10.67 2.07 2.62
N PRO A 77 11.85 2.45 3.15
CA PRO A 77 11.92 3.57 4.10
C PRO A 77 11.50 4.93 3.53
N ALA A 78 11.41 5.07 2.20
CA ALA A 78 10.96 6.33 1.60
C ALA A 78 9.52 6.64 1.99
N ILE A 79 8.69 5.59 2.17
CA ILE A 79 7.27 5.78 2.47
C ILE A 79 7.07 6.45 3.83
N PRO A 80 7.56 5.87 4.96
CA PRO A 80 7.36 6.51 6.25
C PRO A 80 8.07 7.87 6.35
N PHE A 81 9.19 8.02 5.65
CA PHE A 81 9.89 9.30 5.62
C PHE A 81 9.00 10.40 5.05
N LEU A 82 8.40 10.14 3.89
CA LEU A 82 7.54 11.13 3.25
C LEU A 82 6.23 11.35 3.99
N ILE A 83 5.67 10.30 4.59
CA ILE A 83 4.48 10.46 5.42
C ILE A 83 4.74 11.48 6.52
N LYS A 84 5.87 11.36 7.18
CA LYS A 84 6.22 12.28 8.25
C LYS A 84 6.54 13.67 7.73
N GLN A 85 7.38 13.75 6.69
CA GLN A 85 7.85 15.03 6.19
C GLN A 85 6.73 15.86 5.57
N GLU A 86 5.84 15.22 4.82
CA GLU A 86 4.76 15.89 4.10
C GLU A 86 3.44 15.86 4.87
N ASN A 87 3.46 15.37 6.09
CA ASN A 87 2.26 15.27 6.94
C ASN A 87 1.14 14.52 6.26
N LEU A 88 1.47 13.40 5.66
CA LEU A 88 0.48 12.53 5.01
C LEU A 88 -0.07 11.53 6.02
N SER A 89 -1.21 10.94 5.70
CA SER A 89 -1.82 9.99 6.63
C SER A 89 -1.41 8.56 6.39
N SER A 90 -1.06 8.19 5.16
CA SER A 90 -0.91 6.77 4.87
C SER A 90 -0.14 6.54 3.57
N GLY A 91 0.41 5.35 3.47
CA GLY A 91 1.06 4.88 2.27
C GLY A 91 1.02 3.36 2.16
N ILE A 92 1.32 2.86 0.98
CA ILE A 92 1.40 1.42 0.71
C ILE A 92 2.71 1.15 -0.01
N MET A 93 3.38 0.09 0.40
CA MET A 93 4.55 -0.41 -0.29
C MET A 93 4.28 -1.81 -0.83
N ILE A 94 4.54 -2.00 -2.12
CA ILE A 94 4.46 -3.30 -2.76
C ILE A 94 5.86 -3.85 -2.83
N SER A 95 6.13 -4.91 -2.07
CA SER A 95 7.49 -5.41 -1.92
C SER A 95 7.52 -6.92 -2.07
N ALA A 96 8.62 -7.42 -2.63
CA ALA A 96 8.89 -8.84 -2.70
C ALA A 96 10.13 -9.22 -1.90
N SER A 97 10.81 -8.26 -1.27
CA SER A 97 12.02 -8.55 -0.53
C SER A 97 11.73 -9.29 0.76
N HIS A 98 12.64 -10.15 1.16
CA HIS A 98 12.59 -10.90 2.43
C HIS A 98 11.48 -11.93 2.51
N ASN A 99 10.75 -12.18 1.42
CA ASN A 99 9.73 -13.21 1.42
C ASN A 99 10.34 -14.55 1.03
N PRO A 100 9.82 -15.66 1.59
CA PRO A 100 10.13 -16.98 1.06
C PRO A 100 9.72 -17.06 -0.41
N PRO A 101 10.33 -17.96 -1.21
CA PRO A 101 10.02 -18.04 -2.64
C PRO A 101 8.53 -18.25 -2.95
N GLU A 102 7.80 -18.93 -2.07
CA GLU A 102 6.38 -19.17 -2.27
C GLU A 102 5.50 -17.95 -2.00
N TYR A 103 6.03 -16.93 -1.31
CA TYR A 103 5.33 -15.68 -1.04
C TYR A 103 6.12 -14.54 -1.66
N ASN A 104 5.93 -14.36 -2.95
CA ASN A 104 6.78 -13.43 -3.70
C ASN A 104 6.31 -11.98 -3.65
N LEU A 105 5.23 -11.69 -2.93
CA LEU A 105 4.74 -10.31 -2.83
C LEU A 105 4.17 -10.02 -1.45
N SER A 106 4.31 -8.77 -1.05
CA SER A 106 3.69 -8.23 0.16
C SER A 106 3.09 -6.86 -0.15
N LEU A 107 1.90 -6.62 0.37
CA LEU A 107 1.31 -5.29 0.41
C LEU A 107 1.45 -4.78 1.83
N ILE A 108 2.28 -3.76 2.02
CA ILE A 108 2.61 -3.26 3.34
C ILE A 108 1.98 -1.89 3.52
N HIS A 109 1.08 -1.78 4.50
CA HIS A 109 0.44 -0.53 4.83
C HIS A 109 1.27 0.22 5.87
N ILE A 110 1.55 1.48 5.60
CA ILE A 110 2.32 2.34 6.49
C ILE A 110 1.45 3.54 6.82
N SER A 111 1.24 3.77 8.10
CA SER A 111 0.43 4.89 8.54
C SER A 111 1.25 5.86 9.38
N GLU A 112 0.70 7.06 9.55
CA GLU A 112 1.28 8.03 10.45
C GLU A 112 1.34 7.44 11.86
N PRO A 113 2.47 7.60 12.57
CA PRO A 113 2.55 7.11 13.94
C PRO A 113 1.45 7.68 14.80
N THR A 114 0.81 6.83 15.61
CA THR A 114 -0.22 7.26 16.52
C THR A 114 0.39 8.17 17.57
N ARG A 115 -0.23 9.33 17.73
CA ARG A 115 0.19 10.25 18.77
C ARG A 115 -0.59 9.96 20.02
N HIS A 116 0.14 9.56 21.03
CA HIS A 116 -0.43 9.47 22.36
C HIS A 116 -0.10 10.77 23.07
N ALA A 117 -1.12 11.43 23.45
CA ALA A 117 -0.93 12.64 24.22
C ALA A 117 -0.37 12.30 25.61
#